data_aaac8701d06fcc6acb089ab369054619
#
_entry.id   aaac8701d06fcc6acb089ab369054619
#
_cell.length_a   1.000
_cell.length_b   1.000
_cell.length_c   1.000
_cell.angle_alpha   90.00
_cell.angle_beta   90.00
_cell.angle_gamma   90.00
#
_symmetry.space_group_name_H-M   'P 1'
#
loop_
_entity.id
_entity.type
_entity.pdbx_description
1 polymer ?
#
loop_
_entity_poly.entity_id
_entity_poly.type
_entity_poly.pdbx_seq_one_letter_code
_entity_poly.pdbx_strand_id
1 'polypeptide(L)'
;LHEIKFLKDSFPENIKQYNIYEGDKIIAGTTLFNANKTSLAQYISATPYGKSTDALSSLFSTIITKESAGFEYFSFGHSNENNGRTLNHSLSYWKESFGGSTITQDFYDVQTSNYVLIEKLVE
;
A
#
# COMPACT_ATOMS: atom_id res chain seq x y z
N LEU A 1 -7.39 15.07 -0.57
CA LEU A 1 -7.47 15.23 -2.04
C LEU A 1 -6.38 16.15 -2.59
N HIS A 2 -6.11 17.32 -1.99
CA HIS A 2 -5.06 18.23 -2.45
C HIS A 2 -3.66 17.65 -2.34
N GLU A 3 -3.37 16.92 -1.29
CA GLU A 3 -2.07 16.30 -1.03
C GLU A 3 -1.69 15.25 -2.09
N ILE A 4 -2.61 14.34 -2.42
CA ILE A 4 -2.38 13.32 -3.46
C ILE A 4 -2.18 13.96 -4.83
N LYS A 5 -2.97 15.00 -5.14
CA LYS A 5 -2.80 15.72 -6.39
C LYS A 5 -1.42 16.38 -6.46
N PHE A 6 -1.01 17.06 -5.39
CA PHE A 6 0.30 17.68 -5.29
C PHE A 6 1.43 16.65 -5.46
N LEU A 7 1.33 15.51 -4.78
CA LEU A 7 2.32 14.43 -4.90
C LEU A 7 2.38 13.88 -6.33
N LYS A 8 1.22 13.65 -6.97
CA LYS A 8 1.16 13.17 -8.35
C LYS A 8 1.76 14.17 -9.34
N ASP A 9 1.48 15.46 -9.14
CA ASP A 9 2.01 16.52 -10.00
C ASP A 9 3.53 16.68 -9.81
N SER A 10 4.03 16.46 -8.57
CA SER A 10 5.47 16.52 -8.25
C SER A 10 6.25 15.28 -8.68
N PHE A 11 5.61 14.10 -8.66
CA PHE A 11 6.24 12.81 -8.95
C PHE A 11 5.40 11.99 -9.94
N PRO A 12 5.17 12.49 -11.18
CA PRO A 12 4.23 11.88 -12.13
C PRO A 12 4.65 10.47 -12.57
N GLU A 13 5.94 10.17 -12.54
CA GLU A 13 6.46 8.84 -12.88
C GLU A 13 6.32 7.83 -11.73
N ASN A 14 6.26 8.31 -10.50
CA ASN A 14 6.23 7.47 -9.31
C ASN A 14 4.80 7.21 -8.82
N ILE A 15 3.85 8.11 -9.07
CA ILE A 15 2.48 7.99 -8.58
C ILE A 15 1.54 7.71 -9.73
N LYS A 16 1.02 6.48 -9.74
CA LYS A 16 0.14 5.98 -10.81
C LYS A 16 -1.24 5.67 -10.24
N GLN A 17 -2.27 6.05 -10.99
CA GLN A 17 -3.67 5.76 -10.65
C GLN A 17 -4.25 4.76 -11.64
N TYR A 18 -4.84 3.70 -11.11
CA TYR A 18 -5.55 2.67 -11.88
C TYR A 18 -6.99 2.58 -11.42
N ASN A 19 -7.91 2.54 -12.37
CA ASN A 19 -9.33 2.47 -12.08
C ASN A 19 -10.00 1.40 -12.95
N ILE A 20 -11.04 0.78 -12.39
CA ILE A 20 -11.99 -0.02 -13.16
C ILE A 20 -13.26 0.79 -13.34
N TYR A 21 -13.75 0.78 -14.57
CA TYR A 21 -14.98 1.43 -14.97
C TYR A 21 -16.04 0.40 -15.36
N GLU A 22 -17.28 0.72 -15.06
CA GLU A 22 -18.45 0.12 -15.65
C GLU A 22 -19.22 1.21 -16.36
N GLY A 23 -19.22 1.17 -17.69
CA GLY A 23 -19.60 2.34 -18.49
C GLY A 23 -18.74 3.54 -18.11
N ASP A 24 -19.37 4.65 -17.72
CA ASP A 24 -18.68 5.88 -17.34
C ASP A 24 -18.40 6.02 -15.81
N LYS A 25 -18.74 4.97 -15.03
CA LYS A 25 -18.61 5.02 -13.57
C LYS A 25 -17.39 4.25 -13.08
N ILE A 26 -16.58 4.90 -12.23
CA ILE A 26 -15.50 4.22 -11.51
C ILE A 26 -16.15 3.32 -10.43
N ILE A 27 -15.85 2.02 -10.47
CA ILE A 27 -16.33 1.03 -9.51
C ILE A 27 -15.25 0.54 -8.53
N ALA A 28 -13.99 0.61 -8.93
CA ALA A 28 -12.83 0.30 -8.09
C ALA A 28 -11.61 1.08 -8.56
N GLY A 29 -10.63 1.27 -7.67
CA GLY A 29 -9.38 1.93 -8.02
C GLY A 29 -8.32 1.79 -6.96
N THR A 30 -7.07 2.01 -7.38
CA THR A 30 -5.91 2.05 -6.52
C THR A 30 -4.92 3.10 -6.98
N THR A 31 -4.24 3.71 -6.02
CA THR A 31 -3.10 4.60 -6.28
C THR A 31 -1.83 3.87 -5.89
N LEU A 32 -0.93 3.67 -6.83
CA LEU A 32 0.38 3.08 -6.61
C LEU A 32 1.43 4.16 -6.37
N PHE A 33 2.28 3.91 -5.38
CA PHE A 33 3.49 4.68 -5.11
C PHE A 33 4.68 3.80 -5.48
N ASN A 34 5.36 4.17 -6.54
CA ASN A 34 6.49 3.44 -7.09
C ASN A 34 7.80 4.11 -6.64
N ALA A 35 8.61 3.39 -5.90
CA ALA A 35 9.90 3.88 -5.44
C ALA A 35 10.93 2.76 -5.41
N ASN A 36 12.12 3.04 -5.92
CA ASN A 36 13.20 2.06 -6.03
C ASN A 36 12.73 0.78 -6.72
N LYS A 37 12.72 -0.33 -5.99
CA LYS A 37 12.36 -1.67 -6.48
C LYS A 37 10.95 -2.10 -6.11
N THR A 38 10.16 -1.23 -5.48
CA THR A 38 8.86 -1.56 -4.91
C THR A 38 7.74 -0.74 -5.52
N SER A 39 6.65 -1.40 -5.90
CA SER A 39 5.36 -0.80 -6.21
C SER A 39 4.42 -1.02 -5.02
N LEU A 40 4.01 0.07 -4.35
CA LEU A 40 3.16 0.03 -3.17
C LEU A 40 1.74 0.48 -3.50
N ALA A 41 0.74 -0.38 -3.23
CA ALA A 41 -0.66 -0.01 -3.29
C ALA A 41 -1.04 0.83 -2.05
N GLN A 42 -0.83 2.15 -2.15
CA GLN A 42 -1.01 3.07 -1.03
C GLN A 42 -2.48 3.31 -0.70
N TYR A 43 -3.33 3.47 -1.71
CA TYR A 43 -4.76 3.67 -1.54
C TYR A 43 -5.53 2.68 -2.38
N ILE A 44 -6.50 2.01 -1.76
CA ILE A 44 -7.35 1.00 -2.38
C ILE A 44 -8.80 1.33 -2.03
N SER A 45 -9.67 1.41 -3.04
CA SER A 45 -11.07 1.69 -2.82
C SER A 45 -11.95 0.99 -3.84
N ALA A 46 -13.16 0.60 -3.43
CA ALA A 46 -14.19 0.11 -4.31
C ALA A 46 -15.58 0.54 -3.83
N THR A 47 -16.49 0.76 -4.76
CA THR A 47 -17.90 0.95 -4.47
C THR A 47 -18.53 -0.34 -3.95
N PRO A 48 -19.72 -0.31 -3.32
CA PRO A 48 -20.43 -1.54 -2.95
C PRO A 48 -20.62 -2.49 -4.14
N TYR A 49 -20.94 -1.96 -5.31
CA TYR A 49 -21.05 -2.74 -6.54
C TYR A 49 -19.69 -3.33 -6.96
N GLY A 50 -18.62 -2.55 -6.96
CA GLY A 50 -17.27 -3.04 -7.29
C GLY A 50 -16.79 -4.14 -6.33
N LYS A 51 -17.22 -4.10 -5.07
CA LYS A 51 -16.97 -5.18 -4.10
C LYS A 51 -17.75 -6.45 -4.44
N SER A 52 -19.04 -6.31 -4.80
CA SER A 52 -19.90 -7.46 -5.15
C SER A 52 -19.48 -8.15 -6.44
N THR A 53 -18.82 -7.44 -7.34
CA THR A 53 -18.29 -7.96 -8.62
C THR A 53 -16.81 -8.36 -8.56
N ASP A 54 -16.21 -8.30 -7.39
CA ASP A 54 -14.78 -8.62 -7.19
C ASP A 54 -13.82 -7.81 -8.09
N ALA A 55 -14.20 -6.55 -8.35
CA ALA A 55 -13.46 -5.68 -9.25
C ALA A 55 -12.01 -5.44 -8.79
N LEU A 56 -11.75 -5.38 -7.47
CA LEU A 56 -10.39 -5.21 -6.95
C LEU A 56 -9.49 -6.39 -7.28
N SER A 57 -9.99 -7.62 -7.21
CA SER A 57 -9.18 -8.80 -7.55
C SER A 57 -8.78 -8.79 -9.03
N SER A 58 -9.69 -8.43 -9.92
CA SER A 58 -9.39 -8.26 -11.34
C SER A 58 -8.36 -7.13 -11.58
N LEU A 59 -8.51 -6.01 -10.86
CA LEU A 59 -7.59 -4.87 -10.94
C LEU A 59 -6.18 -5.28 -10.52
N PHE A 60 -6.04 -5.88 -9.35
CA PHE A 60 -4.73 -6.26 -8.82
C PHE A 60 -4.07 -7.39 -9.59
N SER A 61 -4.84 -8.37 -10.07
CA SER A 61 -4.32 -9.40 -10.96
C SER A 61 -3.67 -8.78 -12.20
N THR A 62 -4.33 -7.81 -12.81
CA THR A 62 -3.78 -7.09 -13.97
C THR A 62 -2.55 -6.26 -13.62
N ILE A 63 -2.60 -5.51 -12.52
CA ILE A 63 -1.49 -4.66 -12.07
C ILE A 63 -0.25 -5.50 -11.78
N ILE A 64 -0.38 -6.57 -11.01
CA ILE A 64 0.75 -7.40 -10.60
C ILE A 64 1.39 -8.08 -11.82
N THR A 65 0.59 -8.59 -12.75
CA THR A 65 1.10 -9.36 -13.88
C THR A 65 1.65 -8.49 -15.02
N LYS A 66 1.13 -7.29 -15.20
CA LYS A 66 1.47 -6.46 -16.36
C LYS A 66 2.20 -5.17 -16.00
N GLU A 67 1.67 -4.43 -15.03
CA GLU A 67 2.15 -3.07 -14.73
C GLU A 67 3.32 -3.07 -13.75
N SER A 68 3.34 -4.03 -12.83
CA SER A 68 4.38 -4.14 -11.81
C SER A 68 5.52 -5.08 -12.17
N ALA A 69 5.53 -5.64 -13.38
CA ALA A 69 6.56 -6.57 -13.83
C ALA A 69 7.99 -6.01 -13.82
N GLY A 70 8.15 -4.69 -13.84
CA GLY A 70 9.46 -4.01 -13.73
C GLY A 70 9.94 -3.80 -12.29
N PHE A 71 9.15 -4.16 -11.29
CA PHE A 71 9.50 -4.02 -9.87
C PHE A 71 9.87 -5.37 -9.27
N GLU A 72 10.81 -5.35 -8.34
CA GLU A 72 11.23 -6.55 -7.61
C GLU A 72 10.15 -6.99 -6.59
N TYR A 73 9.43 -6.01 -6.03
CA TYR A 73 8.39 -6.25 -5.03
C TYR A 73 7.09 -5.49 -5.37
N PHE A 74 5.97 -6.15 -5.12
CA PHE A 74 4.66 -5.51 -5.03
C PHE A 74 4.17 -5.57 -3.59
N SER A 75 3.83 -4.43 -3.00
CA SER A 75 3.38 -4.33 -1.61
C SER A 75 1.92 -3.89 -1.54
N PHE A 76 1.10 -4.64 -0.84
CA PHE A 76 -0.26 -4.25 -0.48
C PHE A 76 -0.34 -3.37 0.77
N GLY A 77 0.80 -3.01 1.38
CA GLY A 77 0.83 -2.32 2.67
C GLY A 77 0.33 -3.18 3.83
N HIS A 78 -0.01 -2.52 4.92
CA HIS A 78 -0.38 -3.18 6.17
C HIS A 78 -1.73 -3.90 6.11
N SER A 79 -1.84 -5.00 6.89
CA SER A 79 -3.11 -5.69 7.17
C SER A 79 -3.51 -5.55 8.64
N ASN A 80 -2.90 -4.62 9.36
CA ASN A 80 -3.12 -4.41 10.78
C ASN A 80 -4.04 -3.21 11.03
N GLU A 81 -4.76 -3.30 12.13
CA GLU A 81 -5.61 -2.26 12.72
C GLU A 81 -5.08 -1.86 14.09
N ASN A 82 -5.67 -0.83 14.71
CA ASN A 82 -5.32 -0.39 16.07
C ASN A 82 -3.81 -0.15 16.26
N ASN A 83 -3.20 0.62 15.35
CA ASN A 83 -1.77 0.93 15.37
C ASN A 83 -0.87 -0.33 15.37
N GLY A 84 -1.21 -1.30 14.54
CA GLY A 84 -0.43 -2.52 14.38
C GLY A 84 -0.72 -3.64 15.39
N ARG A 85 -1.62 -3.41 16.34
CA ARG A 85 -1.87 -4.34 17.47
C ARG A 85 -2.85 -5.46 17.14
N THR A 86 -3.62 -5.33 16.07
CA THR A 86 -4.66 -6.30 15.70
C THR A 86 -4.53 -6.64 14.23
N LEU A 87 -4.39 -7.92 13.90
CA LEU A 87 -4.38 -8.38 12.52
C LEU A 87 -5.81 -8.45 11.99
N ASN A 88 -6.05 -7.82 10.84
CA ASN A 88 -7.26 -8.04 10.05
C ASN A 88 -7.06 -9.29 9.19
N HIS A 89 -7.52 -10.44 9.69
CA HIS A 89 -7.33 -11.73 9.04
C HIS A 89 -7.95 -11.80 7.64
N SER A 90 -9.14 -11.23 7.45
CA SER A 90 -9.80 -11.24 6.13
C SER A 90 -9.02 -10.44 5.10
N LEU A 91 -8.49 -9.29 5.49
CA LEU A 91 -7.66 -8.45 4.63
C LEU A 91 -6.32 -9.12 4.32
N SER A 92 -5.68 -9.74 5.31
CA SER A 92 -4.44 -10.51 5.12
C SER A 92 -4.65 -11.66 4.15
N TYR A 93 -5.67 -12.47 4.38
CA TYR A 93 -6.03 -13.59 3.51
C TYR A 93 -6.29 -13.16 2.06
N TRP A 94 -7.06 -12.05 1.87
CA TRP A 94 -7.30 -11.51 0.54
C TRP A 94 -6.02 -11.09 -0.17
N LYS A 95 -5.09 -10.42 0.53
CA LYS A 95 -3.78 -10.03 -0.03
C LYS A 95 -2.92 -11.24 -0.38
N GLU A 96 -2.89 -12.25 0.48
CA GLU A 96 -2.15 -13.49 0.27
C GLU A 96 -2.68 -14.33 -0.89
N SER A 97 -3.98 -14.19 -1.23
CA SER A 97 -4.59 -14.88 -2.37
C SER A 97 -3.97 -14.52 -3.72
N PHE A 98 -3.23 -13.40 -3.81
CA PHE A 98 -2.45 -13.01 -4.98
C PHE A 98 -1.05 -13.66 -5.04
N GLY A 99 -0.76 -14.61 -4.16
CA GLY A 99 0.53 -15.31 -4.11
C GLY A 99 1.58 -14.60 -3.26
N GLY A 100 1.20 -13.57 -2.52
CA GLY A 100 2.07 -12.85 -1.60
C GLY A 100 2.31 -13.60 -0.30
N SER A 101 3.28 -13.12 0.46
CA SER A 101 3.55 -13.54 1.83
C SER A 101 3.60 -12.35 2.77
N THR A 102 3.22 -12.58 4.02
CA THR A 102 3.30 -11.58 5.07
C THR A 102 4.72 -11.51 5.63
N ILE A 103 5.24 -10.30 5.79
CA ILE A 103 6.48 -10.03 6.52
C ILE A 103 6.17 -9.24 7.79
N THR A 104 6.90 -9.51 8.85
CA THR A 104 6.79 -8.76 10.10
C THR A 104 7.46 -7.41 9.94
N GLN A 105 6.80 -6.36 10.41
CA GLN A 105 7.37 -5.04 10.54
C GLN A 105 7.39 -4.66 12.02
N ASP A 106 8.58 -4.42 12.55
CA ASP A 106 8.75 -4.04 13.94
C ASP A 106 8.46 -2.56 14.14
N PHE A 107 7.86 -2.25 15.29
CA PHE A 107 7.70 -0.88 15.78
C PHE A 107 8.62 -0.66 16.97
N TYR A 108 9.34 0.44 16.93
CA TYR A 108 10.27 0.80 17.99
C TYR A 108 9.79 2.07 18.69
N ASP A 109 9.73 2.03 20.00
CA ASP A 109 9.50 3.19 20.85
C ASP A 109 10.79 3.53 21.58
N VAL A 110 11.33 4.71 21.34
CA VAL A 110 12.60 5.14 21.90
C VAL A 110 12.40 6.38 22.77
N GLN A 111 12.73 6.25 24.04
CA GLN A 111 12.72 7.39 24.95
C GLN A 111 13.91 8.32 24.63
N THR A 112 13.61 9.41 23.98
CA THR A 112 14.63 10.39 23.55
C THR A 112 15.29 11.15 24.71
N SER A 113 14.68 11.16 25.91
CA SER A 113 15.31 11.72 27.14
C SER A 113 16.61 11.02 27.52
N ASN A 114 16.87 9.83 27.03
CA ASN A 114 18.09 9.07 27.30
C ASN A 114 19.31 9.56 26.50
N TYR A 115 19.15 10.58 25.62
CA TYR A 115 20.28 11.11 24.85
C TYR A 115 21.46 11.57 25.73
N VAL A 116 21.19 12.07 26.92
CA VAL A 116 22.22 12.48 27.89
C VAL A 116 23.16 11.35 28.32
N LEU A 117 22.72 10.09 28.14
CA LEU A 117 23.58 8.93 28.45
C LEU A 117 24.59 8.67 27.34
N ILE A 118 24.27 9.10 26.10
CA ILE A 118 25.15 8.94 24.93
C ILE A 118 26.32 9.91 25.03
N GLU A 119 26.08 11.14 25.49
CA GLU A 119 27.15 12.14 25.69
C GLU A 119 28.27 11.63 26.63
N LYS A 120 27.91 10.82 27.60
CA LYS A 120 28.88 10.22 28.56
C LYS A 120 29.72 9.07 27.97
N LEU A 121 29.37 8.58 26.77
CA LEU A 121 30.13 7.52 26.11
C LEU A 121 31.15 8.06 25.11
N VAL A 122 31.14 9.38 24.85
CA VAL A 122 31.98 10.03 23.84
C VAL A 122 33.15 10.80 24.53
N GLU A 123 33.13 10.92 25.86
CA GLU A 123 34.24 11.40 26.66
C GLU A 123 35.19 10.24 27.04
#